data_ed6b4673d4132a06402dfe5dcce63174
#
_entry.id   ed6b4673d4132a06402dfe5dcce63174
#
_cell.length_a   1.000
_cell.length_b   1.000
_cell.length_c   1.000
_cell.angle_alpha   90.00
_cell.angle_beta   90.00
_cell.angle_gamma   90.00
#
_symmetry.space_group_name_H-M   'P 1'
#
loop_
_entity.id
_entity.type
_entity.pdbx_description
1 polymer ?
#
loop_
_entity_poly.entity_id
_entity_poly.type
_entity_poly.pdbx_seq_one_letter_code
_entity_poly.pdbx_strand_id
1 'polypeptide(L)'
;MPKISACIVAYCDYDEVCAAVRSVLANTPGDDFALYVVDNASPDGCGPRLAQTDFCDVRVQVICLPKNLGFGKGHNSIMDRLTSDVHFILNPDVIIHDDILPQMAPVSYTHLTLPPN
;
A
#
# COMPACT_ATOMS: atom_id res chain seq x y z
N MET A 1 15.29 1.10 -8.95
CA MET A 1 14.68 0.26 -7.91
C MET A 1 14.26 1.12 -6.74
N PRO A 2 13.04 0.97 -6.19
CA PRO A 2 12.61 1.77 -5.05
C PRO A 2 13.39 1.43 -3.80
N LYS A 3 13.73 2.44 -3.00
CA LYS A 3 14.33 2.23 -1.69
C LYS A 3 13.29 1.88 -0.64
N ILE A 4 12.08 2.42 -0.80
CA ILE A 4 10.99 2.25 0.13
C ILE A 4 9.82 1.69 -0.63
N SER A 5 9.14 0.73 -0.04
CA SER A 5 7.86 0.26 -0.54
C SER A 5 6.86 0.17 0.61
N ALA A 6 5.59 0.14 0.26
CA ALA A 6 4.52 -0.02 1.22
C ALA A 6 3.41 -0.85 0.59
N CYS A 7 2.62 -1.51 1.42
CA CYS A 7 1.50 -2.32 0.97
C CYS A 7 0.28 -2.03 1.84
N ILE A 8 -0.85 -1.82 1.19
CA ILE A 8 -2.15 -1.75 1.82
C ILE A 8 -2.94 -2.95 1.31
N VAL A 9 -3.46 -3.77 2.22
CA VAL A 9 -4.39 -4.84 1.86
C VAL A 9 -5.80 -4.34 2.08
N ALA A 10 -6.58 -4.31 1.00
CA ALA A 10 -7.95 -3.80 1.00
C ALA A 10 -8.95 -4.94 1.01
N TYR A 11 -10.04 -4.74 1.73
CA TYR A 11 -11.21 -5.60 1.65
C TYR A 11 -12.44 -4.71 1.83
N CYS A 12 -13.14 -4.43 0.73
CA CYS A 12 -14.25 -3.47 0.69
C CYS A 12 -13.78 -2.03 1.00
N ASP A 13 -14.67 -1.12 1.30
CA ASP A 13 -14.38 0.27 1.72
C ASP A 13 -13.51 1.05 0.72
N TYR A 14 -13.96 1.08 -0.51
CA TYR A 14 -13.23 1.76 -1.60
C TYR A 14 -12.81 3.19 -1.24
N ASP A 15 -13.72 3.98 -0.67
CA ASP A 15 -13.42 5.39 -0.36
C ASP A 15 -12.33 5.52 0.69
N GLU A 16 -12.35 4.66 1.70
CA GLU A 16 -11.34 4.65 2.75
C GLU A 16 -9.97 4.27 2.19
N VAL A 17 -9.94 3.25 1.34
CA VAL A 17 -8.70 2.82 0.71
C VAL A 17 -8.13 3.92 -0.18
N CYS A 18 -8.97 4.59 -0.97
CA CYS A 18 -8.54 5.70 -1.81
C CYS A 18 -7.97 6.84 -0.98
N ALA A 19 -8.61 7.18 0.14
CA ALA A 19 -8.09 8.22 1.03
C ALA A 19 -6.71 7.84 1.57
N ALA A 20 -6.53 6.59 1.99
CA ALA A 20 -5.24 6.10 2.47
C ALA A 20 -4.18 6.19 1.36
N VAL A 21 -4.49 5.70 0.16
CA VAL A 21 -3.56 5.74 -0.97
C VAL A 21 -3.14 7.18 -1.27
N ARG A 22 -4.09 8.08 -1.37
CA ARG A 22 -3.80 9.48 -1.72
C ARG A 22 -2.95 10.16 -0.64
N SER A 23 -3.21 9.86 0.64
CA SER A 23 -2.42 10.43 1.72
C SER A 23 -0.97 9.93 1.69
N VAL A 24 -0.78 8.65 1.40
CA VAL A 24 0.56 8.05 1.30
C VAL A 24 1.32 8.68 0.12
N LEU A 25 0.70 8.76 -1.04
CA LEU A 25 1.34 9.33 -2.23
C LEU A 25 1.69 10.80 -2.04
N ALA A 26 0.78 11.57 -1.46
CA ALA A 26 0.97 13.01 -1.25
C ALA A 26 2.09 13.32 -0.26
N ASN A 27 2.33 12.43 0.70
CA ASN A 27 3.28 12.67 1.77
C ASN A 27 4.54 11.82 1.66
N THR A 28 4.74 11.12 0.56
CA THR A 28 5.95 10.34 0.30
C THR A 28 6.58 10.83 -1.00
N PRO A 29 7.45 11.84 -0.93
CA PRO A 29 8.03 12.41 -2.14
C PRO A 29 9.09 11.52 -2.76
N GLY A 30 9.39 11.76 -4.02
CA GLY A 30 10.49 11.13 -4.74
C GLY A 30 10.08 9.89 -5.54
N ASP A 31 10.99 9.44 -6.39
CA ASP A 31 10.77 8.34 -7.31
C ASP A 31 11.19 6.99 -6.72
N ASP A 32 11.81 7.00 -5.54
CA ASP A 32 12.34 5.79 -4.89
C ASP A 32 11.28 5.08 -4.04
N PHE A 33 10.02 5.25 -4.36
CA PHE A 33 8.91 4.71 -3.59
C PHE A 33 7.98 3.89 -4.49
N ALA A 34 7.51 2.75 -3.98
CA ALA A 34 6.48 1.95 -4.63
C ALA A 34 5.37 1.63 -3.62
N LEU A 35 4.12 1.83 -4.03
CA LEU A 35 2.96 1.51 -3.21
C LEU A 35 2.17 0.40 -3.87
N TYR A 36 1.98 -0.69 -3.15
CA TYR A 36 1.15 -1.80 -3.59
C TYR A 36 -0.17 -1.77 -2.85
N VAL A 37 -1.25 -1.84 -3.60
CA VAL A 37 -2.61 -1.96 -3.06
C VAL A 37 -3.13 -3.32 -3.47
N VAL A 38 -3.30 -4.21 -2.51
CA VAL A 38 -3.73 -5.58 -2.75
C VAL A 38 -5.19 -5.69 -2.34
N ASP A 39 -6.08 -5.92 -3.31
CA ASP A 39 -7.48 -6.19 -3.00
C ASP A 39 -7.66 -7.68 -2.70
N ASN A 40 -8.15 -7.96 -1.51
CA ASN A 40 -8.26 -9.32 -0.97
C ASN A 40 -9.57 -9.97 -1.37
N ALA A 41 -9.90 -9.90 -2.67
CA ALA A 41 -11.11 -10.45 -3.27
C ALA A 41 -12.39 -9.87 -2.66
N SER A 42 -12.47 -8.53 -2.65
CA SER A 42 -13.65 -7.82 -2.16
C SER A 42 -14.89 -8.20 -2.98
N PRO A 43 -15.98 -8.63 -2.34
CA PRO A 43 -17.18 -9.05 -3.06
C PRO A 43 -17.99 -7.87 -3.62
N ASP A 44 -17.69 -6.65 -3.20
CA ASP A 44 -18.43 -5.44 -3.60
C ASP A 44 -17.87 -4.76 -4.85
N GLY A 45 -16.88 -5.38 -5.52
CA GLY A 45 -16.26 -4.79 -6.71
C GLY A 45 -15.18 -3.78 -6.42
N CYS A 46 -14.73 -3.65 -5.18
CA CYS A 46 -13.69 -2.69 -4.78
C CYS A 46 -12.40 -2.89 -5.57
N GLY A 47 -11.95 -4.14 -5.76
CA GLY A 47 -10.70 -4.43 -6.44
C GLY A 47 -10.66 -3.91 -7.88
N PRO A 48 -11.60 -4.31 -8.75
CA PRO A 48 -11.66 -3.77 -10.10
C PRO A 48 -11.82 -2.26 -10.15
N ARG A 49 -12.56 -1.69 -9.21
CA ARG A 49 -12.75 -0.25 -9.13
C ARG A 49 -11.46 0.46 -8.78
N LEU A 50 -10.68 -0.09 -7.83
CA LEU A 50 -9.34 0.44 -7.51
C LEU A 50 -8.41 0.34 -8.70
N ALA A 51 -8.44 -0.79 -9.41
CA ALA A 51 -7.57 -1.01 -10.56
C ALA A 51 -7.85 -0.01 -11.69
N GLN A 52 -9.08 0.49 -11.80
CA GLN A 52 -9.48 1.47 -12.80
C GLN A 52 -9.34 2.90 -12.33
N THR A 53 -9.00 3.12 -11.06
CA THR A 53 -8.87 4.46 -10.52
C THR A 53 -7.55 5.08 -10.95
N ASP A 54 -7.61 6.29 -11.49
CA ASP A 54 -6.41 7.04 -11.83
C ASP A 54 -5.98 7.88 -10.62
N PHE A 55 -4.92 7.43 -9.96
CA PHE A 55 -4.35 8.17 -8.84
C PHE A 55 -3.37 9.25 -9.29
N CYS A 56 -3.15 9.37 -10.60
CA CYS A 56 -2.20 10.32 -11.19
C CYS A 56 -0.79 10.14 -10.64
N ASP A 57 -0.42 8.89 -10.36
CA ASP A 57 0.89 8.59 -9.79
C ASP A 57 1.32 7.20 -10.27
N VAL A 58 2.49 7.13 -10.92
CA VAL A 58 3.00 5.88 -11.50
C VAL A 58 3.58 4.94 -10.44
N ARG A 59 3.74 5.40 -9.21
CA ARG A 59 4.33 4.59 -8.14
C ARG A 59 3.36 3.60 -7.50
N VAL A 60 2.06 3.74 -7.77
CA VAL A 60 1.04 2.85 -7.19
C VAL A 60 0.72 1.72 -8.15
N GLN A 61 0.59 0.51 -7.60
CA GLN A 61 0.19 -0.68 -8.35
C GLN A 61 -0.92 -1.40 -7.59
N VAL A 62 -2.04 -1.65 -8.27
CA VAL A 62 -3.18 -2.37 -7.69
C VAL A 62 -3.13 -3.83 -8.14
N ILE A 63 -3.29 -4.74 -7.19
CA ILE A 63 -3.28 -6.18 -7.44
C ILE A 63 -4.56 -6.75 -6.87
N CYS A 64 -5.33 -7.46 -7.70
CA CYS A 64 -6.58 -8.09 -7.28
C CYS A 64 -6.35 -9.58 -7.09
N LEU A 65 -6.52 -10.06 -5.84
CA LEU A 65 -6.37 -11.48 -5.55
C LEU A 65 -7.63 -12.24 -5.98
N PRO A 66 -7.48 -13.51 -6.41
CA PRO A 66 -8.64 -14.31 -6.83
C PRO A 66 -9.52 -14.77 -5.67
N LYS A 67 -8.98 -14.79 -4.45
CA LYS A 67 -9.74 -15.16 -3.26
C LYS A 67 -9.15 -14.48 -2.04
N ASN A 68 -9.97 -14.37 -0.98
CA ASN A 68 -9.53 -13.77 0.27
C ASN A 68 -8.54 -14.71 0.98
N LEU A 69 -7.32 -14.25 1.16
CA LEU A 69 -6.26 -15.01 1.81
C LEU A 69 -6.06 -14.62 3.28
N GLY A 70 -6.85 -13.65 3.77
CA GLY A 70 -6.64 -13.04 5.06
C GLY A 70 -5.59 -11.93 4.99
N PHE A 71 -5.50 -11.15 6.06
CA PHE A 71 -4.66 -9.94 6.09
C PHE A 71 -3.18 -10.27 5.89
N GLY A 72 -2.64 -11.20 6.68
CA GLY A 72 -1.21 -11.54 6.64
C GLY A 72 -0.79 -12.12 5.30
N LYS A 73 -1.56 -13.07 4.77
CA LYS A 73 -1.26 -13.67 3.47
C LYS A 73 -1.49 -12.69 2.33
N GLY A 74 -2.42 -11.74 2.48
CA GLY A 74 -2.61 -10.68 1.52
C GLY A 74 -1.34 -9.84 1.38
N HIS A 75 -0.74 -9.43 2.49
CA HIS A 75 0.53 -8.72 2.47
C HIS A 75 1.66 -9.60 1.92
N ASN A 76 1.68 -10.88 2.30
CA ASN A 76 2.73 -11.79 1.82
C ASN A 76 2.66 -12.06 0.33
N SER A 77 1.50 -11.86 -0.29
CA SER A 77 1.30 -12.17 -1.70
C SER A 77 2.21 -11.38 -2.64
N ILE A 78 2.72 -10.23 -2.20
CA ILE A 78 3.58 -9.38 -3.03
C ILE A 78 5.06 -9.44 -2.61
N MET A 79 5.40 -10.24 -1.62
CA MET A 79 6.76 -10.25 -1.08
C MET A 79 7.82 -10.60 -2.13
N ASP A 80 7.49 -11.50 -3.05
CA ASP A 80 8.41 -11.88 -4.12
C ASP A 80 8.70 -10.75 -5.11
N ARG A 81 7.88 -9.72 -5.13
CA ARG A 81 8.04 -8.57 -6.03
C ARG A 81 8.90 -7.48 -5.42
N LEU A 82 9.19 -7.54 -4.12
CA LEU A 82 9.85 -6.45 -3.43
C LEU A 82 11.34 -6.44 -3.73
N THR A 83 11.84 -5.26 -4.11
CA THR A 83 13.26 -5.00 -4.33
C THR A 83 13.72 -3.84 -3.47
N SER A 84 12.85 -3.36 -2.59
CA SER A 84 13.14 -2.22 -1.73
C SER A 84 14.01 -2.59 -0.53
N ASP A 85 14.68 -1.60 0.03
CA ASP A 85 15.48 -1.77 1.24
C ASP A 85 14.58 -1.86 2.48
N VAL A 86 13.47 -1.12 2.46
CA VAL A 86 12.51 -1.05 3.57
C VAL A 86 11.10 -1.21 3.00
N HIS A 87 10.28 -2.00 3.66
CA HIS A 87 8.90 -2.22 3.28
C HIS A 87 7.98 -1.96 4.46
N PHE A 88 6.96 -1.13 4.25
CA PHE A 88 5.97 -0.81 5.27
C PHE A 88 4.68 -1.58 5.03
N ILE A 89 4.10 -2.10 6.12
CA ILE A 89 2.78 -2.70 6.11
C ILE A 89 1.82 -1.66 6.68
N LEU A 90 0.88 -1.22 5.86
CA LEU A 90 -0.06 -0.15 6.22
C LEU A 90 -1.47 -0.70 6.33
N ASN A 91 -2.19 -0.25 7.35
CA ASN A 91 -3.61 -0.56 7.47
C ASN A 91 -4.42 0.26 6.45
N PRO A 92 -5.56 -0.27 5.97
CA PRO A 92 -6.33 0.42 4.93
C PRO A 92 -7.00 1.72 5.39
N ASP A 93 -7.05 1.98 6.68
CA ASP A 93 -7.61 3.21 7.24
C ASP A 93 -6.54 4.23 7.68
N VAL A 94 -5.27 3.97 7.33
CA VAL A 94 -4.20 4.88 7.70
C VAL A 94 -4.28 6.17 6.90
N ILE A 95 -4.03 7.29 7.57
CA ILE A 95 -3.87 8.59 6.92
C ILE A 95 -2.50 9.13 7.28
N ILE A 96 -1.69 9.41 6.27
CA ILE A 96 -0.35 9.95 6.47
C ILE A 96 -0.41 11.47 6.32
N HIS A 97 0.08 12.19 7.32
CA HIS A 97 0.04 13.65 7.33
C HIS A 97 1.39 14.30 7.02
N ASP A 98 2.48 13.54 7.16
CA ASP A 98 3.85 14.02 6.95
C ASP A 98 4.65 12.99 6.15
N ASP A 99 5.85 13.34 5.73
CA ASP A 99 6.76 12.43 5.03
C ASP A 99 7.41 11.42 5.99
N ILE A 100 6.57 10.75 6.78
CA ILE A 100 7.02 9.86 7.84
C ILE A 100 7.74 8.62 7.32
N LEU A 101 7.34 8.10 6.18
CA LEU A 101 7.95 6.88 5.63
C LEU A 101 9.43 7.09 5.29
N PRO A 102 9.82 8.16 4.58
CA PRO A 102 11.24 8.43 4.37
C PRO A 102 12.00 8.64 5.67
N GLN A 103 11.38 9.26 6.67
CA GLN A 103 12.02 9.51 7.96
C GLN A 103 12.29 8.23 8.73
N MET A 104 11.44 7.21 8.58
CA MET A 104 11.60 5.93 9.25
C MET A 104 12.54 4.97 8.51
N ALA A 105 12.75 5.18 7.22
CA ALA A 105 13.54 4.27 6.39
C ALA A 105 14.97 4.04 6.89
N PRO A 106 15.71 5.05 7.40
CA PRO A 106 17.07 4.84 7.88
C PRO A 106 17.20 3.92 9.09
N VAL A 107 16.10 3.50 9.70
CA VAL A 107 16.12 2.63 10.90
C VAL A 107 16.52 1.20 10.58
N SER A 108 16.59 0.83 9.33
CA SER A 108 17.11 -0.47 8.88
C SER A 108 16.22 -1.67 9.19
N TYR A 109 14.90 -1.48 9.18
CA TYR A 109 13.95 -2.59 9.28
C TYR A 109 13.40 -2.94 7.92
N THR A 110 13.18 -4.23 7.71
CA THR A 110 12.58 -4.72 6.48
C THR A 110 11.06 -4.47 6.46
N HIS A 111 10.43 -4.60 7.61
CA HIS A 111 8.98 -4.43 7.75
C HIS A 111 8.67 -3.58 8.96
N LEU A 112 7.81 -2.61 8.77
CA LEU A 112 7.26 -1.80 9.83
C LEU A 112 5.75 -1.72 9.65
N THR A 113 5.01 -1.81 10.76
CA THR A 113 3.56 -1.67 10.74
C THR A 113 3.20 -0.36 11.40
N LEU A 114 2.50 0.50 10.65
CA LEU A 114 1.99 1.75 11.20
C LEU A 114 0.56 1.54 11.70
N PRO A 115 0.23 2.12 12.87
CA PRO A 115 -1.13 1.97 13.40
C PRO A 115 -2.14 2.74 12.56
N PRO A 116 -3.41 2.36 12.61
CA PRO A 116 -4.46 3.15 11.97
C PRO A 116 -4.56 4.53 12.62
N ASN A 117 -5.01 5.46 11.84
CA ASN A 117 -5.08 6.84 12.28
C ASN A 117 -6.42 7.15 12.95
#